data_76d9b540e3a2146e880301272d22c09e
#
_entry.id   76d9b540e3a2146e880301272d22c09e
#
_cell.length_a   1.000
_cell.length_b   1.000
_cell.length_c   1.000
_cell.angle_alpha   90.00
_cell.angle_beta   90.00
_cell.angle_gamma   90.00
#
_symmetry.space_group_name_H-M   'P 1'
#
loop_
_entity.id
_entity.type
_entity.pdbx_description
1 polymer ?
#
loop_
_entity_poly.entity_id
_entity_poly.type
_entity_poly.pdbx_seq_one_letter_code
_entity_poly.pdbx_strand_id
1 'polypeptide(L)'
;MADIYADEGITGTKVAVRQGFQRMIRDCMDGQIDIILTKSVSRFSRNTVDTIQYVRMLKEKGIAVIFEKEGINTMTEQGEMFITLMSTLAQNEVESLSQNVKMGIRMKQKRGEMMGFNGCLGYDYHPEDKSITVNEEEAETVRLIFELYLQGYGTYT
;
A
#
# COMPACT_ATOMS: atom_id res chain seq x y z
N MET A 1 29.66 -18.98 -4.00
CA MET A 1 29.81 -18.76 -5.48
C MET A 1 29.04 -17.48 -5.80
N ALA A 2 29.62 -16.56 -6.55
CA ALA A 2 28.92 -15.33 -6.95
C ALA A 2 27.96 -15.65 -8.10
N ASP A 3 26.70 -15.24 -8.01
CA ASP A 3 25.71 -15.32 -9.09
C ASP A 3 25.21 -13.92 -9.44
N ILE A 4 24.66 -13.73 -10.65
CA ILE A 4 24.10 -12.50 -11.11
C ILE A 4 22.57 -12.63 -11.22
N TYR A 5 21.87 -11.83 -10.45
CA TYR A 5 20.41 -11.76 -10.46
C TYR A 5 19.97 -10.53 -11.25
N ALA A 6 19.42 -10.75 -12.43
CA ALA A 6 18.94 -9.70 -13.30
C ALA A 6 17.48 -9.89 -13.67
N ASP A 7 16.73 -8.79 -13.68
CA ASP A 7 15.38 -8.72 -14.23
C ASP A 7 15.44 -7.93 -15.53
N GLU A 8 15.32 -8.62 -16.69
CA GLU A 8 15.38 -7.98 -17.98
C GLU A 8 14.10 -7.19 -18.31
N GLY A 9 14.31 -5.93 -18.70
CA GLY A 9 13.41 -5.19 -19.60
C GLY A 9 11.97 -4.95 -19.21
N ILE A 10 11.62 -4.85 -17.92
CA ILE A 10 10.23 -4.58 -17.52
C ILE A 10 10.00 -3.08 -17.41
N THR A 11 9.61 -2.47 -18.52
CA THR A 11 9.08 -1.12 -18.57
C THR A 11 7.60 -1.11 -18.20
N GLY A 12 7.26 -0.38 -17.13
CA GLY A 12 5.97 0.26 -16.88
C GLY A 12 4.69 -0.57 -16.81
N THR A 13 3.90 -0.34 -15.79
CA THR A 13 2.44 -0.58 -15.62
C THR A 13 1.88 -1.97 -15.38
N LYS A 14 2.58 -3.05 -15.59
CA LYS A 14 2.17 -4.35 -15.01
C LYS A 14 3.15 -4.73 -13.92
N VAL A 15 2.63 -5.19 -12.78
CA VAL A 15 3.40 -5.82 -11.70
C VAL A 15 4.02 -7.11 -12.25
N ALA A 16 5.02 -6.94 -13.11
CA ALA A 16 5.80 -8.06 -13.56
C ALA A 16 6.62 -8.51 -12.35
N VAL A 17 6.34 -9.71 -11.93
CA VAL A 17 7.03 -10.40 -10.86
C VAL A 17 8.52 -10.33 -11.17
N ARG A 18 9.31 -9.61 -10.37
CA ARG A 18 10.78 -9.54 -10.46
C ARG A 18 11.36 -10.91 -10.11
N GLN A 19 11.34 -11.82 -11.07
CA GLN A 19 11.69 -13.23 -10.86
C GLN A 19 13.14 -13.38 -10.40
N GLY A 20 14.05 -12.60 -10.98
CA GLY A 20 15.46 -12.56 -10.58
C GLY A 20 15.63 -12.07 -9.15
N PHE A 21 14.98 -10.98 -8.77
CA PHE A 21 14.99 -10.47 -7.41
C PHE A 21 14.39 -11.46 -6.41
N GLN A 22 13.26 -12.07 -6.75
CA GLN A 22 12.64 -13.07 -5.84
C GLN A 22 13.48 -14.32 -5.69
N ARG A 23 14.18 -14.76 -6.75
CA ARG A 23 15.15 -15.85 -6.66
C ARG A 23 16.28 -15.48 -5.73
N MET A 24 16.87 -14.30 -5.88
CA MET A 24 17.91 -13.79 -4.98
C MET A 24 17.46 -13.81 -3.52
N ILE A 25 16.25 -13.32 -3.23
CA ILE A 25 15.73 -13.31 -1.85
C ILE A 25 15.57 -14.72 -1.31
N ARG A 26 15.09 -15.69 -2.10
CA ARG A 26 15.00 -17.11 -1.67
C ARG A 26 16.38 -17.67 -1.36
N ASP A 27 17.34 -17.47 -2.25
CA ASP A 27 18.71 -17.97 -2.08
C ASP A 27 19.38 -17.34 -0.84
N CYS A 28 19.03 -16.09 -0.49
CA CYS A 28 19.40 -15.46 0.77
C CYS A 28 18.77 -16.17 1.98
N MET A 29 17.48 -16.51 1.91
CA MET A 29 16.80 -17.20 3.01
C MET A 29 17.32 -18.63 3.21
N ASP A 30 17.75 -19.26 2.14
CA ASP A 30 18.37 -20.60 2.14
C ASP A 30 19.85 -20.58 2.57
N GLY A 31 20.39 -19.39 2.92
CA GLY A 31 21.77 -19.23 3.41
C GLY A 31 22.84 -19.40 2.33
N GLN A 32 22.49 -19.23 1.06
CA GLN A 32 23.42 -19.38 -0.07
C GLN A 32 24.17 -18.07 -0.38
N ILE A 33 23.71 -16.94 0.19
CA ILE A 33 24.23 -15.58 -0.08
C ILE A 33 24.54 -14.89 1.25
N ASP A 34 25.76 -14.40 1.38
CA ASP A 34 26.23 -13.65 2.55
C ASP A 34 26.24 -12.13 2.29
N ILE A 35 26.37 -11.73 1.02
CA ILE A 35 26.49 -10.33 0.62
C ILE A 35 25.78 -10.11 -0.70
N ILE A 36 24.98 -9.02 -0.78
CA ILE A 36 24.37 -8.51 -2.00
C ILE A 36 25.09 -7.23 -2.41
N LEU A 37 25.62 -7.20 -3.63
CA LEU A 37 26.16 -5.98 -4.26
C LEU A 37 25.15 -5.48 -5.28
N THR A 38 24.72 -4.24 -5.14
CA THR A 38 23.81 -3.59 -6.08
C THR A 38 24.29 -2.21 -6.45
N LYS A 39 24.05 -1.81 -7.69
CA LYS A 39 24.52 -0.52 -8.21
C LYS A 39 23.94 0.67 -7.46
N SER A 40 22.68 0.60 -7.03
CA SER A 40 22.02 1.69 -6.31
C SER A 40 20.74 1.21 -5.63
N VAL A 41 20.24 1.99 -4.68
CA VAL A 41 18.95 1.76 -3.99
C VAL A 41 17.80 1.61 -4.98
N SER A 42 17.74 2.48 -6.00
CA SER A 42 16.67 2.44 -7.02
C SER A 42 16.71 1.20 -7.92
N ARG A 43 17.84 0.51 -8.01
CA ARG A 43 17.97 -0.79 -8.70
C ARG A 43 17.57 -1.94 -7.80
N PHE A 44 17.83 -1.82 -6.52
CA PHE A 44 17.45 -2.83 -5.53
C PHE A 44 15.92 -2.90 -5.40
N SER A 45 15.25 -1.78 -5.14
CA SER A 45 13.80 -1.72 -5.05
C SER A 45 13.23 -0.45 -5.68
N ARG A 46 11.95 -0.52 -6.09
CA ARG A 46 11.25 0.57 -6.80
C ARG A 46 10.60 1.57 -5.86
N ASN A 47 10.33 1.19 -4.64
CA ASN A 47 9.77 2.08 -3.63
C ASN A 47 10.56 1.98 -2.32
N THR A 48 10.45 3.03 -1.53
CA THR A 48 11.17 3.19 -0.28
C THR A 48 10.75 2.16 0.77
N VAL A 49 9.45 1.84 0.82
CA VAL A 49 8.89 0.88 1.80
C VAL A 49 9.45 -0.52 1.57
N ASP A 50 9.40 -1.01 0.34
CA ASP A 50 9.94 -2.33 -0.02
C ASP A 50 11.44 -2.40 0.25
N THR A 51 12.18 -1.32 -0.09
CA THR A 51 13.62 -1.25 0.18
C THR A 51 13.91 -1.50 1.66
N ILE A 52 13.21 -0.79 2.54
CA ILE A 52 13.41 -0.88 3.99
C ILE A 52 13.06 -2.29 4.51
N GLN A 53 11.94 -2.85 4.05
CA GLN A 53 11.50 -4.17 4.47
C GLN A 53 12.53 -5.25 4.11
N TYR A 54 12.99 -5.27 2.85
CA TYR A 54 13.99 -6.23 2.41
C TYR A 54 15.34 -6.04 3.09
N VAL A 55 15.81 -4.79 3.24
CA VAL A 55 17.08 -4.52 3.90
C VAL A 55 17.05 -4.94 5.37
N ARG A 56 15.97 -4.67 6.11
CA ARG A 56 15.84 -5.13 7.50
C ARG A 56 15.81 -6.65 7.61
N MET A 57 15.02 -7.31 6.77
CA MET A 57 14.92 -8.75 6.72
C MET A 57 16.27 -9.43 6.43
N LEU A 58 17.02 -8.89 5.47
CA LEU A 58 18.36 -9.38 5.12
C LEU A 58 19.36 -9.13 6.25
N LYS A 59 19.29 -7.95 6.89
CA LYS A 59 20.13 -7.62 8.04
C LYS A 59 19.89 -8.56 9.23
N GLU A 60 18.64 -8.90 9.53
CA GLU A 60 18.30 -9.89 10.58
C GLU A 60 18.88 -11.27 10.30
N LYS A 61 19.09 -11.60 9.03
CA LYS A 61 19.79 -12.83 8.59
C LYS A 61 21.30 -12.69 8.54
N GLY A 62 21.86 -11.53 8.88
CA GLY A 62 23.29 -11.25 8.81
C GLY A 62 23.82 -11.00 7.39
N ILE A 63 22.93 -10.78 6.42
CA ILE A 63 23.29 -10.57 5.00
C ILE A 63 23.47 -9.08 4.74
N ALA A 64 24.67 -8.68 4.33
CA ALA A 64 24.98 -7.29 3.97
C ALA A 64 24.44 -6.93 2.59
N VAL A 65 23.81 -5.75 2.48
CA VAL A 65 23.51 -5.12 1.18
C VAL A 65 24.42 -3.91 0.98
N ILE A 66 25.18 -3.91 -0.10
CA ILE A 66 26.09 -2.83 -0.47
C ILE A 66 25.51 -2.08 -1.65
N PHE A 67 25.17 -0.81 -1.45
CA PHE A 67 24.74 0.14 -2.46
C PHE A 67 25.96 0.90 -2.99
N GLU A 68 26.47 0.50 -4.16
CA GLU A 68 27.73 0.99 -4.71
C GLU A 68 27.70 2.51 -4.96
N LYS A 69 26.64 3.01 -5.60
CA LYS A 69 26.50 4.43 -5.93
C LYS A 69 26.41 5.33 -4.71
N GLU A 70 25.71 4.88 -3.69
CA GLU A 70 25.51 5.62 -2.45
C GLU A 70 26.66 5.39 -1.45
N GLY A 71 27.54 4.39 -1.70
CA GLY A 71 28.66 4.05 -0.83
C GLY A 71 28.21 3.50 0.53
N ILE A 72 27.04 2.85 0.59
CA ILE A 72 26.43 2.40 1.85
C ILE A 72 26.50 0.89 1.97
N ASN A 73 26.94 0.41 3.14
CA ASN A 73 26.83 -0.97 3.57
C ASN A 73 25.81 -1.04 4.73
N THR A 74 24.76 -1.83 4.58
CA THR A 74 23.66 -1.92 5.55
C THR A 74 24.04 -2.49 6.92
N MET A 75 25.19 -3.14 7.04
CA MET A 75 25.69 -3.69 8.31
C MET A 75 26.50 -2.68 9.15
N THR A 76 26.81 -1.50 8.60
CA THR A 76 27.56 -0.44 9.30
C THR A 76 26.62 0.53 10.03
N GLU A 77 27.19 1.37 10.91
CA GLU A 77 26.45 2.46 11.56
C GLU A 77 25.86 3.46 10.55
N GLN A 78 26.59 3.74 9.47
CA GLN A 78 26.10 4.57 8.36
C GLN A 78 24.90 3.91 7.66
N GLY A 79 24.90 2.59 7.53
CA GLY A 79 23.77 1.82 7.00
C GLY A 79 22.55 1.92 7.90
N GLU A 80 22.72 1.90 9.22
CA GLU A 80 21.63 2.07 10.18
C GLU A 80 21.00 3.46 10.09
N MET A 81 21.83 4.50 10.02
CA MET A 81 21.39 5.86 9.81
C MET A 81 20.62 6.02 8.49
N PHE A 82 21.10 5.39 7.42
CA PHE A 82 20.43 5.36 6.12
C PHE A 82 19.05 4.70 6.20
N ILE A 83 18.94 3.52 6.83
CA ILE A 83 17.67 2.82 7.01
C ILE A 83 16.67 3.68 7.80
N THR A 84 17.14 4.37 8.84
CA THR A 84 16.33 5.28 9.66
C THR A 84 15.82 6.46 8.84
N LEU A 85 16.68 7.11 8.07
CA LEU A 85 16.30 8.21 7.19
C LEU A 85 15.27 7.79 6.14
N MET A 86 15.50 6.65 5.47
CA MET A 86 14.59 6.10 4.48
C MET A 86 13.24 5.72 5.10
N SER A 87 13.23 5.21 6.34
CA SER A 87 12.00 4.89 7.09
C SER A 87 11.15 6.13 7.34
N THR A 88 11.79 7.25 7.71
CA THR A 88 11.10 8.53 7.92
C THR A 88 10.52 9.08 6.61
N LEU A 89 11.26 8.98 5.51
CA LEU A 89 10.77 9.39 4.19
C LEU A 89 9.57 8.55 3.74
N ALA A 90 9.64 7.22 3.91
CA ALA A 90 8.54 6.32 3.57
C ALA A 90 7.26 6.63 4.36
N GLN A 91 7.40 6.97 5.64
CA GLN A 91 6.27 7.34 6.51
C GLN A 91 5.62 8.64 6.05
N ASN A 92 6.42 9.64 5.69
CA ASN A 92 5.92 10.91 5.15
C ASN A 92 5.19 10.73 3.79
N GLU A 93 5.67 9.84 2.92
CA GLU A 93 4.98 9.52 1.65
C GLU A 93 3.60 8.91 1.90
N VAL A 94 3.48 7.96 2.82
CA VAL A 94 2.20 7.33 3.18
C VAL A 94 1.23 8.34 3.79
N GLU A 95 1.69 9.20 4.69
CA GLU A 95 0.86 10.25 5.29
C GLU A 95 0.38 11.27 4.25
N SER A 96 1.26 11.71 3.36
CA SER A 96 0.94 12.63 2.27
C SER A 96 -0.10 12.03 1.33
N LEU A 97 0.04 10.76 0.94
CA LEU A 97 -0.93 10.06 0.11
C LEU A 97 -2.28 9.96 0.79
N SER A 98 -2.31 9.61 2.07
CA SER A 98 -3.54 9.54 2.88
C SER A 98 -4.26 10.90 2.96
N GLN A 99 -3.50 11.99 3.18
CA GLN A 99 -4.04 13.34 3.21
C GLN A 99 -4.62 13.76 1.84
N ASN A 100 -3.92 13.45 0.75
CA ASN A 100 -4.38 13.76 -0.61
C ASN A 100 -5.66 13.00 -0.95
N VAL A 101 -5.77 11.73 -0.59
CA VAL A 101 -6.99 10.92 -0.77
C VAL A 101 -8.15 11.51 0.06
N LYS A 102 -7.92 11.81 1.34
CA LYS A 102 -8.93 12.44 2.21
C LYS A 102 -9.39 13.80 1.65
N MET A 103 -8.46 14.60 1.15
CA MET A 103 -8.79 15.89 0.54
C MET A 103 -9.63 15.71 -0.74
N GLY A 104 -9.26 14.76 -1.61
CA GLY A 104 -10.04 14.42 -2.80
C GLY A 104 -11.47 13.97 -2.47
N ILE A 105 -11.63 13.13 -1.44
CA ILE A 105 -12.94 12.70 -0.95
C ILE A 105 -13.75 13.91 -0.44
N ARG A 106 -13.16 14.76 0.40
CA ARG A 106 -13.82 15.96 0.92
C ARG A 106 -14.24 16.93 -0.19
N MET A 107 -13.42 17.11 -1.22
CA MET A 107 -13.77 17.95 -2.37
C MET A 107 -14.96 17.39 -3.13
N LYS A 108 -15.04 16.08 -3.34
CA LYS A 108 -16.19 15.43 -3.98
C LYS A 108 -17.45 15.56 -3.13
N GLN A 109 -17.36 15.34 -1.82
CA GLN A 109 -18.46 15.53 -0.89
C GLN A 109 -18.99 16.98 -0.89
N LYS A 110 -18.08 17.99 -0.93
CA LYS A 110 -18.48 19.39 -1.03
C LYS A 110 -19.20 19.73 -2.34
N ARG A 111 -18.94 19.00 -3.42
CA ARG A 111 -19.66 19.14 -4.71
C ARG A 111 -20.95 18.33 -4.76
N GLY A 112 -21.30 17.61 -3.67
CA GLY A 112 -22.48 16.76 -3.62
C GLY A 112 -22.31 15.44 -4.39
N GLU A 113 -21.08 15.10 -4.81
CA GLU A 113 -20.82 13.83 -5.49
C GLU A 113 -20.84 12.66 -4.50
N MET A 114 -21.68 11.67 -4.75
CA MET A 114 -21.70 10.44 -3.97
C MET A 114 -20.55 9.54 -4.39
N MET A 115 -19.82 9.02 -3.41
CA MET A 115 -18.68 8.12 -3.65
C MET A 115 -19.00 6.72 -3.15
N GLY A 116 -18.88 5.74 -4.07
CA GLY A 116 -19.03 4.32 -3.71
C GLY A 116 -20.43 3.93 -3.26
N PHE A 117 -21.44 4.73 -3.60
CA PHE A 117 -22.83 4.41 -3.33
C PHE A 117 -23.34 3.48 -4.43
N ASN A 118 -23.63 2.23 -4.07
CA ASN A 118 -24.17 1.23 -4.97
C ASN A 118 -25.67 0.95 -4.70
N GLY A 119 -26.33 1.85 -3.97
CA GLY A 119 -27.68 1.68 -3.47
C GLY A 119 -27.72 1.28 -1.99
N CYS A 120 -28.74 1.69 -1.29
CA CYS A 120 -29.12 1.19 0.03
C CYS A 120 -30.66 1.14 0.13
N LEU A 121 -31.17 0.36 1.04
CA LEU A 121 -32.61 0.23 1.26
C LEU A 121 -33.27 1.61 1.43
N GLY A 122 -34.33 1.87 0.68
CA GLY A 122 -35.06 3.14 0.67
C GLY A 122 -34.62 4.13 -0.38
N TYR A 123 -33.59 3.81 -1.18
CA TYR A 123 -33.06 4.74 -2.20
C TYR A 123 -32.66 4.01 -3.49
N ASP A 124 -33.10 4.56 -4.62
CA ASP A 124 -32.68 4.15 -5.96
C ASP A 124 -31.52 5.04 -6.43
N TYR A 125 -30.44 4.39 -6.88
CA TYR A 125 -29.29 5.09 -7.43
C TYR A 125 -29.32 5.06 -8.96
N HIS A 126 -29.18 6.23 -9.58
CA HIS A 126 -29.14 6.41 -11.02
C HIS A 126 -27.68 6.65 -11.48
N PRO A 127 -27.00 5.63 -12.07
CA PRO A 127 -25.59 5.75 -12.45
C PRO A 127 -25.35 6.76 -13.58
N GLU A 128 -26.38 7.08 -14.37
CA GLU A 128 -26.29 7.96 -15.55
C GLU A 128 -25.97 9.41 -15.15
N ASP A 129 -26.64 9.93 -14.13
CA ASP A 129 -26.49 11.29 -13.61
C ASP A 129 -25.95 11.32 -12.17
N LYS A 130 -25.71 10.14 -11.58
CA LYS A 130 -25.26 9.95 -10.19
C LYS A 130 -26.21 10.54 -9.16
N SER A 131 -27.51 10.62 -9.50
CA SER A 131 -28.55 11.07 -8.59
C SER A 131 -29.08 9.91 -7.73
N ILE A 132 -29.77 10.28 -6.64
CA ILE A 132 -30.44 9.35 -5.75
C ILE A 132 -31.89 9.83 -5.59
N THR A 133 -32.82 8.92 -5.77
CA THR A 133 -34.24 9.16 -5.51
C THR A 133 -34.73 8.25 -4.38
N VAL A 134 -35.75 8.71 -3.66
CA VAL A 134 -36.38 7.89 -2.61
C VAL A 134 -37.22 6.80 -3.29
N ASN A 135 -36.99 5.55 -2.88
CA ASN A 135 -37.87 4.44 -3.22
C ASN A 135 -38.96 4.36 -2.14
N GLU A 136 -40.17 4.81 -2.48
CA GLU A 136 -41.26 4.96 -1.48
C GLU A 136 -41.70 3.62 -0.85
N GLU A 137 -41.67 2.51 -1.58
CA GLU A 137 -41.99 1.20 -1.05
C GLU A 137 -40.96 0.75 0.01
N GLU A 138 -39.70 0.92 -0.26
CA GLU A 138 -38.62 0.57 0.67
C GLU A 138 -38.51 1.59 1.82
N ALA A 139 -38.81 2.85 1.57
CA ALA A 139 -38.75 3.91 2.57
C ALA A 139 -39.70 3.68 3.75
N GLU A 140 -40.85 3.04 3.53
CA GLU A 140 -41.75 2.64 4.62
C GLU A 140 -41.05 1.67 5.58
N THR A 141 -40.34 0.69 5.04
CA THR A 141 -39.57 -0.27 5.84
C THR A 141 -38.45 0.43 6.63
N VAL A 142 -37.77 1.38 6.01
CA VAL A 142 -36.72 2.14 6.69
C VAL A 142 -37.27 3.00 7.81
N ARG A 143 -38.41 3.68 7.58
CA ARG A 143 -39.14 4.46 8.64
C ARG A 143 -39.52 3.58 9.80
N LEU A 144 -40.09 2.39 9.53
CA LEU A 144 -40.47 1.43 10.57
C LEU A 144 -39.25 0.96 11.40
N ILE A 145 -38.12 0.69 10.75
CA ILE A 145 -36.85 0.32 11.43
C ILE A 145 -36.42 1.42 12.41
N PHE A 146 -36.46 2.67 11.97
CA PHE A 146 -36.09 3.81 12.83
C PHE A 146 -37.08 4.00 13.98
N GLU A 147 -38.38 3.84 13.76
CA GLU A 147 -39.40 3.92 14.81
C GLU A 147 -39.22 2.83 15.87
N LEU A 148 -38.99 1.59 15.45
CA LEU A 148 -38.71 0.48 16.37
C LEU A 148 -37.43 0.71 17.16
N TYR A 149 -36.39 1.20 16.51
CA TYR A 149 -35.11 1.55 17.19
C TYR A 149 -35.32 2.63 18.26
N LEU A 150 -36.08 3.69 17.97
CA LEU A 150 -36.42 4.73 18.93
C LEU A 150 -37.25 4.25 20.10
N GLN A 151 -38.03 3.18 19.92
CA GLN A 151 -38.81 2.51 20.98
C GLN A 151 -37.94 1.56 21.83
N GLY A 152 -36.63 1.42 21.52
CA GLY A 152 -35.68 0.61 22.26
C GLY A 152 -35.53 -0.83 21.79
N TYR A 153 -36.12 -1.18 20.64
CA TYR A 153 -35.85 -2.49 20.04
C TYR A 153 -34.45 -2.54 19.45
N GLY A 154 -33.66 -3.52 19.84
CA GLY A 154 -32.30 -3.74 19.30
C GLY A 154 -32.33 -4.62 18.06
N THR A 155 -31.19 -4.69 17.35
CA THR A 155 -30.99 -5.57 16.20
C THR A 155 -30.89 -7.07 16.58
N TYR A 156 -30.82 -7.38 17.87
CA TYR A 156 -30.77 -8.72 18.44
C TYR A 156 -31.79 -8.80 19.57
N THR A 157 -32.80 -9.60 19.38
CA THR A 157 -33.68 -10.17 20.41
C THR A 157 -33.54 -11.67 20.42
#